data_9cbf840edcb200afab959e8cc96c2e7e
#
_entry.id   9cbf840edcb200afab959e8cc96c2e7e
#
_cell.length_a   1.000
_cell.length_b   1.000
_cell.length_c   1.000
_cell.angle_alpha   90.00
_cell.angle_beta   90.00
_cell.angle_gamma   90.00
#
_symmetry.space_group_name_H-M   'P 1'
#
loop_
_entity.id
_entity.type
_entity.pdbx_description
1 polymer ?
#
loop_
_entity_poly.entity_id
_entity_poly.type
_entity_poly.pdbx_seq_one_letter_code
_entity_poly.pdbx_strand_id
1 'polypeptide(L)'
;MKKQSGFTLIELMIVVAIVAILAAVALPAYQTYTKKAKFTEVVSAIGPFKTAIEICAQTTAAADGTLSTCDAGTNGVPPAVSVANGNVAKVEVDGATNAITATAVNSNGLAGENYILVPTVASGKVNWAASSASTCTNAGIC
;
A
#
# COMPACT_ATOMS: atom_id res chain seq x y z
N MET A 1 14.40 52.30 -32.10
CA MET A 1 15.19 51.04 -31.81
C MET A 1 14.88 50.63 -30.38
N LYS A 2 14.31 49.42 -30.17
CA LYS A 2 14.08 48.89 -28.84
C LYS A 2 15.39 48.33 -28.29
N LYS A 3 15.87 48.83 -27.15
CA LYS A 3 17.03 48.28 -26.44
C LYS A 3 16.66 46.88 -25.88
N GLN A 4 17.32 45.84 -26.33
CA GLN A 4 17.24 44.53 -25.71
C GLN A 4 18.15 44.58 -24.45
N SER A 5 17.55 44.43 -23.26
CA SER A 5 18.31 44.21 -22.02
C SER A 5 18.68 42.73 -21.96
N GLY A 6 19.97 42.42 -22.00
CA GLY A 6 20.48 41.07 -21.82
C GLY A 6 20.55 40.68 -20.35
N PHE A 7 20.34 39.42 -20.01
CA PHE A 7 20.55 38.86 -18.68
C PHE A 7 22.05 38.84 -18.32
N THR A 8 22.40 39.22 -17.10
CA THR A 8 23.77 39.10 -16.66
C THR A 8 24.10 37.65 -16.27
N LEU A 9 25.34 37.24 -16.46
CA LEU A 9 25.82 35.89 -16.11
C LEU A 9 25.62 35.61 -14.62
N ILE A 10 25.83 36.64 -13.76
CA ILE A 10 25.69 36.51 -12.29
C ILE A 10 24.21 36.31 -11.88
N GLU A 11 23.27 36.97 -12.52
CA GLU A 11 21.85 36.76 -12.27
C GLU A 11 21.44 35.32 -12.57
N LEU A 12 21.92 34.76 -13.69
CA LEU A 12 21.65 33.37 -14.03
C LEU A 12 22.26 32.39 -13.04
N MET A 13 23.51 32.64 -12.59
CA MET A 13 24.19 31.77 -11.63
C MET A 13 23.50 31.75 -10.26
N ILE A 14 23.00 32.87 -9.79
CA ILE A 14 22.28 32.97 -8.50
C ILE A 14 20.96 32.19 -8.61
N VAL A 15 20.20 32.35 -9.69
CA VAL A 15 18.93 31.65 -9.89
C VAL A 15 19.12 30.13 -9.92
N VAL A 16 20.12 29.66 -10.67
CA VAL A 16 20.41 28.21 -10.73
C VAL A 16 20.83 27.66 -9.38
N ALA A 17 21.64 28.40 -8.60
CA ALA A 17 22.04 28.00 -7.27
C ALA A 17 20.83 27.86 -6.32
N ILE A 18 19.92 28.83 -6.32
CA ILE A 18 18.70 28.78 -5.49
C ILE A 18 17.80 27.62 -5.91
N VAL A 19 17.56 27.43 -7.21
CA VAL A 19 16.73 26.33 -7.73
C VAL A 19 17.35 24.97 -7.38
N ALA A 20 18.68 24.82 -7.45
CA ALA A 20 19.35 23.59 -7.08
C ALA A 20 19.14 23.22 -5.60
N ILE A 21 19.21 24.20 -4.70
CA ILE A 21 18.97 23.99 -3.27
C ILE A 21 17.52 23.60 -3.02
N LEU A 22 16.57 24.29 -3.64
CA LEU A 22 15.14 23.97 -3.51
C LEU A 22 14.82 22.57 -4.07
N ALA A 23 15.38 22.22 -5.23
CA ALA A 23 15.19 20.91 -5.84
C ALA A 23 15.77 19.79 -4.98
N ALA A 24 16.91 19.99 -4.34
CA ALA A 24 17.54 19.00 -3.47
C ALA A 24 16.65 18.56 -2.29
N VAL A 25 15.80 19.46 -1.80
CA VAL A 25 14.84 19.16 -0.72
C VAL A 25 13.51 18.64 -1.26
N ALA A 26 13.04 19.19 -2.39
CA ALA A 26 11.72 18.87 -2.93
C ALA A 26 11.66 17.49 -3.59
N LEU A 27 12.71 17.05 -4.29
CA LEU A 27 12.71 15.78 -5.04
C LEU A 27 12.51 14.55 -4.15
N PRO A 28 13.23 14.38 -3.01
CA PRO A 28 13.01 13.21 -2.13
C PRO A 28 11.59 13.16 -1.55
N ALA A 29 11.06 14.31 -1.17
CA ALA A 29 9.69 14.40 -0.66
C ALA A 29 8.67 13.97 -1.73
N TYR A 30 8.81 14.48 -2.95
CA TYR A 30 7.94 14.12 -4.07
C TYR A 30 7.99 12.62 -4.39
N GLN A 31 9.16 12.00 -4.36
CA GLN A 31 9.31 10.55 -4.57
C GLN A 31 8.57 9.73 -3.51
N THR A 32 8.65 10.12 -2.24
CA THR A 32 7.93 9.46 -1.16
C THR A 32 6.41 9.59 -1.33
N TYR A 33 5.92 10.77 -1.68
CA TYR A 33 4.49 10.97 -1.95
C TYR A 33 3.99 10.13 -3.12
N THR A 34 4.75 10.05 -4.21
CA THR A 34 4.36 9.23 -5.37
C THR A 34 4.37 7.75 -5.05
N LYS A 35 5.33 7.26 -4.27
CA LYS A 35 5.33 5.87 -3.76
C LYS A 35 4.12 5.58 -2.90
N LYS A 36 3.81 6.47 -1.96
CA LYS A 36 2.65 6.34 -1.08
C LYS A 36 1.34 6.29 -1.85
N ALA A 37 1.17 7.17 -2.84
CA ALA A 37 0.00 7.18 -3.72
C ALA A 37 -0.17 5.86 -4.48
N LYS A 38 0.91 5.30 -5.04
CA LYS A 38 0.90 4.00 -5.71
C LYS A 38 0.62 2.85 -4.74
N PHE A 39 1.18 2.90 -3.54
CA PHE A 39 0.98 1.86 -2.53
C PHE A 39 -0.46 1.85 -1.98
N THR A 40 -1.19 2.97 -2.05
CA THR A 40 -2.62 3.02 -1.69
C THR A 40 -3.46 2.05 -2.53
N GLU A 41 -3.08 1.80 -3.80
CA GLU A 41 -3.73 0.78 -4.63
C GLU A 41 -3.55 -0.62 -4.03
N VAL A 42 -2.34 -0.93 -3.52
CA VAL A 42 -2.03 -2.21 -2.87
C VAL A 42 -2.87 -2.40 -1.61
N VAL A 43 -2.98 -1.37 -0.77
CA VAL A 43 -3.83 -1.39 0.42
C VAL A 43 -5.30 -1.55 0.06
N SER A 44 -5.76 -0.88 -1.00
CA SER A 44 -7.16 -0.95 -1.45
C SER A 44 -7.53 -2.34 -1.98
N ALA A 45 -6.58 -3.09 -2.53
CA ALA A 45 -6.81 -4.45 -3.03
C ALA A 45 -7.19 -5.45 -1.93
N ILE A 46 -6.96 -5.14 -0.66
CA ILE A 46 -7.38 -5.93 0.50
C ILE A 46 -8.90 -5.86 0.72
N GLY A 47 -9.56 -4.77 0.30
CA GLY A 47 -10.96 -4.49 0.59
C GLY A 47 -11.92 -5.66 0.31
N PRO A 48 -11.94 -6.26 -0.88
CA PRO A 48 -12.80 -7.39 -1.20
C PRO A 48 -12.59 -8.60 -0.28
N PHE A 49 -11.34 -8.93 0.05
CA PHE A 49 -11.00 -10.03 0.96
C PHE A 49 -11.48 -9.76 2.38
N LYS A 50 -11.25 -8.55 2.88
CA LYS A 50 -11.71 -8.11 4.19
C LYS A 50 -13.23 -8.27 4.34
N THR A 51 -13.99 -7.73 3.39
CA THR A 51 -15.45 -7.82 3.40
C THR A 51 -15.93 -9.26 3.31
N ALA A 52 -15.31 -10.09 2.47
CA ALA A 52 -15.68 -11.49 2.30
C ALA A 52 -15.40 -12.31 3.57
N ILE A 53 -14.29 -12.10 4.25
CA ILE A 53 -13.99 -12.75 5.53
C ILE A 53 -14.97 -12.29 6.63
N GLU A 54 -15.36 -11.02 6.68
CA GLU A 54 -16.36 -10.51 7.60
C GLU A 54 -17.73 -11.19 7.37
N ILE A 55 -18.15 -11.33 6.13
CA ILE A 55 -19.40 -12.04 5.75
C ILE A 55 -19.29 -13.53 6.10
N CYS A 56 -18.17 -14.19 5.75
CA CYS A 56 -17.91 -15.57 6.08
C CYS A 56 -18.00 -15.82 7.60
N ALA A 57 -17.36 -14.97 8.40
CA ALA A 57 -17.40 -15.05 9.85
C ALA A 57 -18.83 -15.00 10.42
N GLN A 58 -19.68 -14.17 9.83
CA GLN A 58 -21.09 -14.05 10.26
C GLN A 58 -21.95 -15.22 9.80
N THR A 59 -21.70 -15.78 8.62
CA THR A 59 -22.51 -16.86 8.04
C THR A 59 -22.14 -18.24 8.54
N THR A 60 -20.86 -18.47 8.86
CA THR A 60 -20.38 -19.76 9.38
C THR A 60 -20.43 -19.85 10.90
N ALA A 61 -20.99 -18.83 11.59
CA ALA A 61 -21.04 -18.74 13.05
C ALA A 61 -19.66 -19.04 13.67
N ALA A 62 -18.63 -18.38 13.13
CA ALA A 62 -17.26 -18.50 13.64
C ALA A 62 -17.28 -18.25 15.15
N ALA A 63 -17.11 -19.31 15.91
CA ALA A 63 -17.00 -19.22 17.36
C ALA A 63 -15.86 -18.26 17.69
N ASP A 64 -15.97 -17.58 18.82
CA ASP A 64 -14.96 -16.60 19.25
C ASP A 64 -13.54 -17.15 19.06
N GLY A 65 -12.80 -16.57 18.13
CA GLY A 65 -11.38 -16.83 17.91
C GLY A 65 -11.00 -17.69 16.68
N THR A 66 -11.95 -18.29 15.94
CA THR A 66 -11.57 -19.10 14.78
C THR A 66 -12.26 -18.65 13.49
N LEU A 67 -11.46 -18.43 12.45
CA LEU A 67 -11.92 -18.20 11.05
C LEU A 67 -11.51 -19.37 10.14
N SER A 68 -11.35 -20.57 10.70
CA SER A 68 -10.74 -21.73 10.04
C SER A 68 -11.46 -22.21 8.78
N THR A 69 -12.67 -21.71 8.52
CA THR A 69 -13.44 -22.03 7.30
C THR A 69 -13.46 -20.86 6.31
N CYS A 70 -12.84 -19.72 6.63
CA CYS A 70 -12.87 -18.49 5.83
C CYS A 70 -11.55 -18.29 5.06
N ASP A 71 -11.02 -19.36 4.49
CA ASP A 71 -9.79 -19.34 3.71
C ASP A 71 -10.02 -18.84 2.28
N ALA A 72 -8.95 -18.46 1.61
CA ALA A 72 -8.99 -18.04 0.21
C ALA A 72 -9.66 -19.12 -0.66
N GLY A 73 -10.64 -18.72 -1.45
CA GLY A 73 -11.40 -19.60 -2.35
C GLY A 73 -12.51 -20.40 -1.67
N THR A 74 -12.78 -20.19 -0.37
CA THR A 74 -13.83 -20.89 0.38
C THR A 74 -14.88 -19.92 0.91
N ASN A 75 -16.12 -20.41 1.11
CA ASN A 75 -17.23 -19.67 1.76
C ASN A 75 -17.39 -18.20 1.30
N GLY A 76 -17.20 -17.95 0.00
CA GLY A 76 -17.33 -16.62 -0.59
C GLY A 76 -16.09 -15.71 -0.47
N VAL A 77 -15.02 -16.18 0.18
CA VAL A 77 -13.74 -15.48 0.18
C VAL A 77 -13.09 -15.63 -1.19
N PRO A 78 -12.65 -14.55 -1.86
CA PRO A 78 -11.99 -14.65 -3.15
C PRO A 78 -10.76 -15.55 -3.13
N PRO A 79 -10.43 -16.23 -4.23
CA PRO A 79 -9.15 -16.94 -4.34
C PRO A 79 -7.98 -15.93 -4.29
N ALA A 80 -6.83 -16.40 -3.86
CA ALA A 80 -5.62 -15.58 -3.86
C ALA A 80 -5.34 -14.99 -5.26
N VAL A 81 -5.01 -13.72 -5.31
CA VAL A 81 -4.58 -13.04 -6.53
C VAL A 81 -3.08 -13.21 -6.66
N SER A 82 -2.64 -13.94 -7.68
CA SER A 82 -1.22 -14.18 -7.97
C SER A 82 -0.74 -13.55 -9.28
N VAL A 83 -1.62 -12.84 -9.98
CA VAL A 83 -1.30 -12.15 -11.24
C VAL A 83 -1.20 -10.66 -10.97
N ALA A 84 -0.05 -10.09 -11.28
CA ALA A 84 0.19 -8.66 -11.08
C ALA A 84 -0.79 -7.81 -11.91
N ASN A 85 -1.40 -6.83 -11.27
CA ASN A 85 -2.28 -5.84 -11.90
C ASN A 85 -1.99 -4.45 -11.30
N GLY A 86 -1.61 -3.50 -12.15
CA GLY A 86 -1.22 -2.16 -11.71
C GLY A 86 -0.01 -2.21 -10.79
N ASN A 87 -0.16 -1.70 -9.57
CA ASN A 87 0.88 -1.71 -8.55
C ASN A 87 0.79 -2.91 -7.58
N VAL A 88 -0.22 -3.78 -7.75
CA VAL A 88 -0.44 -4.98 -6.93
C VAL A 88 0.24 -6.18 -7.58
N ALA A 89 1.16 -6.84 -6.88
CA ALA A 89 1.75 -8.10 -7.34
C ALA A 89 0.88 -9.29 -6.96
N LYS A 90 0.41 -9.34 -5.72
CA LYS A 90 -0.42 -10.43 -5.21
C LYS A 90 -1.21 -10.01 -3.96
N VAL A 91 -2.31 -10.70 -3.73
CA VAL A 91 -3.06 -10.67 -2.47
C VAL A 91 -3.32 -12.10 -2.04
N GLU A 92 -2.94 -12.43 -0.83
CA GLU A 92 -3.03 -13.76 -0.25
C GLU A 92 -3.74 -13.71 1.10
N VAL A 93 -4.44 -14.78 1.45
CA VAL A 93 -4.99 -15.01 2.78
C VAL A 93 -4.24 -16.20 3.38
N ASP A 94 -3.69 -16.02 4.55
CA ASP A 94 -3.01 -17.09 5.29
C ASP A 94 -4.03 -18.06 5.87
N GLY A 95 -3.90 -19.36 5.55
CA GLY A 95 -4.88 -20.37 5.95
C GLY A 95 -4.87 -20.73 7.45
N ALA A 96 -3.87 -20.29 8.22
CA ALA A 96 -3.83 -20.55 9.66
C ALA A 96 -4.35 -19.35 10.48
N THR A 97 -4.08 -18.15 10.03
CA THR A 97 -4.37 -16.91 10.77
C THR A 97 -5.44 -16.05 10.10
N ASN A 98 -5.83 -16.36 8.85
CA ASN A 98 -6.67 -15.55 7.96
C ASN A 98 -6.15 -14.11 7.78
N ALA A 99 -4.87 -13.90 8.04
CA ALA A 99 -4.22 -12.62 7.77
C ALA A 99 -4.18 -12.37 6.26
N ILE A 100 -4.57 -11.18 5.84
CA ILE A 100 -4.54 -10.78 4.44
C ILE A 100 -3.22 -10.07 4.19
N THR A 101 -2.45 -10.56 3.22
CA THR A 101 -1.19 -9.95 2.79
C THR A 101 -1.33 -9.46 1.37
N ALA A 102 -1.25 -8.14 1.17
CA ALA A 102 -1.11 -7.53 -0.14
C ALA A 102 0.34 -7.13 -0.38
N THR A 103 0.88 -7.51 -1.52
CA THR A 103 2.28 -7.25 -1.90
C THR A 103 2.32 -6.37 -3.16
N ALA A 104 3.13 -5.33 -3.12
CA ALA A 104 3.38 -4.47 -4.27
C ALA A 104 4.23 -5.15 -5.33
N VAL A 105 4.16 -4.65 -6.56
CA VAL A 105 5.12 -5.02 -7.61
C VAL A 105 6.52 -4.51 -7.28
N ASN A 106 7.55 -5.19 -7.78
CA ASN A 106 8.93 -4.71 -7.69
C ASN A 106 9.28 -3.85 -8.93
N SER A 107 8.48 -2.80 -9.14
CA SER A 107 8.59 -1.87 -10.27
C SER A 107 7.87 -0.57 -9.93
N ASN A 108 7.84 0.38 -10.86
CA ASN A 108 7.14 1.67 -10.70
C ASN A 108 7.60 2.50 -9.48
N GLY A 109 8.80 2.23 -8.98
CA GLY A 109 9.36 2.87 -7.78
C GLY A 109 8.95 2.20 -6.46
N LEU A 110 8.22 1.09 -6.51
CA LEU A 110 7.98 0.17 -5.40
C LEU A 110 9.03 -0.94 -5.42
N ALA A 111 9.29 -1.57 -4.29
CA ALA A 111 10.31 -2.59 -4.10
C ALA A 111 9.73 -3.90 -3.50
N GLY A 112 8.47 -4.21 -3.83
CA GLY A 112 7.81 -5.41 -3.32
C GLY A 112 7.38 -5.29 -1.86
N GLU A 113 7.16 -4.07 -1.38
CA GLU A 113 6.66 -3.86 -0.01
C GLU A 113 5.30 -4.51 0.17
N ASN A 114 5.05 -5.03 1.37
CA ASN A 114 3.79 -5.65 1.72
C ASN A 114 3.04 -4.87 2.82
N TYR A 115 1.73 -5.07 2.83
CA TYR A 115 0.84 -4.67 3.91
C TYR A 115 0.09 -5.89 4.42
N ILE A 116 0.15 -6.15 5.73
CA ILE A 116 -0.44 -7.31 6.37
C ILE A 116 -1.52 -6.84 7.33
N LEU A 117 -2.74 -7.33 7.13
CA LEU A 117 -3.90 -7.05 7.96
C LEU A 117 -4.34 -8.32 8.67
N VAL A 118 -4.30 -8.31 10.00
CA VAL A 118 -4.60 -9.47 10.83
C VAL A 118 -6.00 -9.35 11.42
N PRO A 119 -6.88 -10.36 11.21
CA PRO A 119 -8.19 -10.41 11.85
C PRO A 119 -8.12 -10.93 13.28
N THR A 120 -9.01 -10.44 14.12
CA THR A 120 -9.32 -11.02 15.43
C THR A 120 -10.83 -11.04 15.59
N VAL A 121 -11.38 -12.18 16.01
CA VAL A 121 -12.83 -12.31 16.25
C VAL A 121 -13.10 -12.12 17.72
N ALA A 122 -14.02 -11.21 18.02
CA ALA A 122 -14.49 -10.99 19.39
C ALA A 122 -15.98 -10.63 19.36
N SER A 123 -16.78 -11.33 20.16
CA SER A 123 -18.23 -11.08 20.27
C SER A 123 -18.95 -11.06 18.92
N GLY A 124 -18.59 -11.99 18.01
CA GLY A 124 -19.18 -12.11 16.68
C GLY A 124 -18.78 -11.01 15.67
N LYS A 125 -17.77 -10.20 16.01
CA LYS A 125 -17.22 -9.17 15.13
C LYS A 125 -15.78 -9.48 14.75
N VAL A 126 -15.43 -9.24 13.50
CA VAL A 126 -14.05 -9.28 13.03
C VAL A 126 -13.42 -7.90 13.22
N ASN A 127 -12.40 -7.82 14.06
CA ASN A 127 -11.60 -6.63 14.24
C ASN A 127 -10.29 -6.80 13.45
N TRP A 128 -9.83 -5.73 12.82
CA TRP A 128 -8.65 -5.76 11.97
C TRP A 128 -7.55 -4.89 12.55
N ALA A 129 -6.34 -5.41 12.57
CA ALA A 129 -5.15 -4.68 12.98
C ALA A 129 -4.04 -4.82 11.94
N ALA A 130 -3.38 -3.71 11.63
CA ALA A 130 -2.18 -3.76 10.79
C ALA A 130 -1.04 -4.44 11.56
N SER A 131 -0.38 -5.40 10.92
CA SER A 131 0.76 -6.10 11.51
C SER A 131 2.02 -5.22 11.47
N SER A 132 2.79 -5.24 12.55
CA SER A 132 4.12 -4.63 12.62
C SER A 132 5.14 -5.30 11.67
N ALA A 133 4.83 -6.49 11.16
CA ALA A 133 5.63 -7.18 10.14
C ALA A 133 5.41 -6.63 8.73
N SER A 134 4.51 -5.66 8.54
CA SER A 134 4.30 -4.98 7.25
C SER A 134 5.55 -4.19 6.87
N THR A 135 6.15 -4.52 5.73
CA THR A 135 7.39 -3.85 5.28
C THR A 135 7.15 -2.42 4.79
N CYS A 136 5.92 -2.09 4.40
CA CYS A 136 5.53 -0.73 4.02
C CYS A 136 5.70 0.29 5.15
N THR A 137 5.60 -0.15 6.42
CA THR A 137 5.83 0.69 7.60
C THR A 137 7.27 1.18 7.64
N ASN A 138 8.23 0.27 7.43
CA ASN A 138 9.66 0.61 7.38
C ASN A 138 10.00 1.53 6.21
N ALA A 139 9.26 1.40 5.10
CA ALA A 139 9.41 2.25 3.93
C ALA A 139 8.71 3.63 4.09
N GLY A 140 7.91 3.82 5.13
CA GLY A 140 7.16 5.06 5.38
C GLY A 140 6.05 5.34 4.36
N ILE A 141 5.48 4.29 3.73
CA ILE A 141 4.50 4.41 2.65
C ILE A 141 3.09 3.90 2.99
N CYS A 142 2.90 3.36 4.20
CA CYS A 142 1.57 2.99 4.73
C CYS A 142 1.25 3.54 6.13
#